data_4c43e48286a7254d9d70fef58a05e05a
#
_entry.id   4c43e48286a7254d9d70fef58a05e05a
#
_cell.length_a   1.000
_cell.length_b   1.000
_cell.length_c   1.000
_cell.angle_alpha   90.00
_cell.angle_beta   90.00
_cell.angle_gamma   90.00
#
_symmetry.space_group_name_H-M   'P 1'
#
loop_
_entity.id
_entity.type
_entity.pdbx_description
1 polymer ?
#
loop_
_entity_poly.entity_id
_entity_poly.type
_entity_poly.pdbx_seq_one_letter_code
_entity_poly.pdbx_strand_id
1 'polypeptide(L)'
;MPKLYSGAEIVFKCMEDQKVEHIFGYPGGAVLPIYDELQNFKSIKHILVRHEQGAGHAAEGYARSSGKPGVVLVTSGPGATNVVTALTDAYMDSIPLVCISGQVPTHLIGTDAFQECDTTGITRPCTKHNWLVKDINDLANIIHKAFEVATTGRPGPVLVDIPKDIQFQKTIYKKPLKKPKTNGKSHNYFKQDNIDQLIDLMSKSSKPIFYTGGGVINSGPKASELLKELVYATGFPITSTLQGLGSFPGDDNQFLGMLGMHGTYEANNAMHDCDLMINIGARFDDRITGKLDEFSPKSKKVHIDIDPSSINKNVKVDLAIVGDVKSVLSLTLNKLKKNKSKFLKSNKQKTSKWWEKIQKWRSIKSLDYIVSEETIKPQFAIERLYELTKDKDSYITTEVGQHQMWAAQHYKFNKPNRWMTSGGLGTMGYGLPAAIGVQIANPGKLVVDIAGEASVLMTMQEMSTAVQYRLPIKIFILNNEYLSLIHI
;
A
#
# COMPACT_ATOMS: atom_id res chain seq x y z
N MET A 1 -4.00 -46.28 5.34
CA MET A 1 -3.02 -45.43 6.01
C MET A 1 -3.25 -43.97 5.58
N PRO A 2 -3.08 -42.99 6.44
CA PRO A 2 -3.20 -41.60 6.02
C PRO A 2 -2.15 -41.26 4.95
N LYS A 3 -2.53 -40.44 3.97
CA LYS A 3 -1.62 -40.00 2.89
C LYS A 3 -0.52 -39.11 3.46
N LEU A 4 0.73 -39.44 3.15
CA LEU A 4 1.90 -38.60 3.46
C LEU A 4 2.14 -37.63 2.30
N TYR A 5 2.50 -36.40 2.62
CA TYR A 5 2.83 -35.34 1.68
C TYR A 5 4.24 -34.80 1.97
N SER A 6 4.98 -34.50 0.91
CA SER A 6 6.27 -33.82 1.05
C SER A 6 6.09 -32.38 1.57
N GLY A 7 7.16 -31.79 2.11
CA GLY A 7 7.13 -30.38 2.49
C GLY A 7 6.80 -29.49 1.28
N ALA A 8 7.30 -29.82 0.09
CA ALA A 8 6.99 -29.12 -1.15
C ALA A 8 5.48 -29.20 -1.50
N GLU A 9 4.87 -30.39 -1.43
CA GLU A 9 3.42 -30.55 -1.60
C GLU A 9 2.62 -29.76 -0.54
N ILE A 10 3.08 -29.72 0.71
CA ILE A 10 2.43 -28.99 1.80
C ILE A 10 2.42 -27.49 1.54
N VAL A 11 3.49 -26.92 0.99
CA VAL A 11 3.54 -25.50 0.59
C VAL A 11 2.38 -25.16 -0.34
N PHE A 12 2.18 -25.93 -1.40
CA PHE A 12 1.09 -25.67 -2.35
C PHE A 12 -0.29 -25.94 -1.77
N LYS A 13 -0.45 -26.98 -0.94
CA LYS A 13 -1.71 -27.23 -0.24
C LYS A 13 -2.11 -26.06 0.66
N CYS A 14 -1.15 -25.46 1.36
CA CYS A 14 -1.38 -24.26 2.15
C CYS A 14 -1.78 -23.07 1.27
N MET A 15 -1.12 -22.90 0.12
CA MET A 15 -1.47 -21.86 -0.83
C MET A 15 -2.88 -22.02 -1.42
N GLU A 16 -3.29 -23.25 -1.79
CA GLU A 16 -4.67 -23.54 -2.21
C GLU A 16 -5.69 -23.22 -1.11
N ASP A 17 -5.40 -23.58 0.14
CA ASP A 17 -6.23 -23.23 1.29
C ASP A 17 -6.39 -21.72 1.49
N GLN A 18 -5.37 -20.94 1.14
CA GLN A 18 -5.37 -19.47 1.15
C GLN A 18 -5.93 -18.86 -0.14
N LYS A 19 -6.31 -19.69 -1.11
CA LYS A 19 -6.84 -19.29 -2.42
C LYS A 19 -5.84 -18.42 -3.21
N VAL A 20 -4.56 -18.78 -3.13
CA VAL A 20 -3.51 -18.17 -3.95
C VAL A 20 -3.72 -18.59 -5.40
N GLU A 21 -3.75 -17.62 -6.31
CA GLU A 21 -3.90 -17.85 -7.75
C GLU A 21 -2.58 -17.64 -8.51
N HIS A 22 -1.72 -16.76 -7.99
CA HIS A 22 -0.48 -16.37 -8.64
C HIS A 22 0.68 -16.32 -7.64
N ILE A 23 1.84 -16.79 -8.09
CA ILE A 23 3.12 -16.68 -7.38
C ILE A 23 4.10 -15.97 -8.32
N PHE A 24 4.81 -14.97 -7.81
CA PHE A 24 5.88 -14.29 -8.52
C PHE A 24 7.21 -14.82 -8.03
N GLY A 25 8.11 -15.21 -8.91
CA GLY A 25 9.36 -15.77 -8.41
C GLY A 25 10.39 -16.08 -9.47
N TYR A 26 11.57 -16.46 -8.98
CA TYR A 26 12.70 -16.90 -9.78
C TYR A 26 13.25 -18.20 -9.20
N PRO A 27 13.42 -19.27 -10.02
CA PRO A 27 13.88 -20.57 -9.55
C PRO A 27 15.36 -20.56 -9.17
N GLY A 28 15.72 -21.48 -8.26
CA GLY A 28 17.11 -21.72 -7.87
C GLY A 28 17.25 -23.00 -7.06
N GLY A 29 18.50 -23.40 -6.78
CA GLY A 29 18.84 -24.71 -6.25
C GLY A 29 18.13 -25.11 -4.95
N ALA A 30 17.90 -24.17 -4.05
CA ALA A 30 17.29 -24.45 -2.75
C ALA A 30 15.74 -24.58 -2.79
N VAL A 31 15.09 -24.29 -3.91
CA VAL A 31 13.62 -24.38 -4.06
C VAL A 31 13.21 -25.33 -5.20
N LEU A 32 14.14 -26.06 -5.78
CA LEU A 32 13.83 -27.02 -6.84
C LEU A 32 12.72 -28.02 -6.46
N PRO A 33 12.67 -28.60 -5.24
CA PRO A 33 11.59 -29.49 -4.88
C PRO A 33 10.21 -28.80 -4.90
N ILE A 34 10.13 -27.53 -4.53
CA ILE A 34 8.89 -26.73 -4.59
C ILE A 34 8.51 -26.49 -6.05
N TYR A 35 9.48 -26.09 -6.90
CA TYR A 35 9.22 -25.88 -8.33
C TYR A 35 8.80 -27.14 -9.08
N ASP A 36 9.33 -28.30 -8.70
CA ASP A 36 8.95 -29.60 -9.26
C ASP A 36 7.48 -29.93 -8.98
N GLU A 37 7.02 -29.64 -7.76
CA GLU A 37 5.62 -29.86 -7.38
C GLU A 37 4.63 -28.87 -8.05
N LEU A 38 5.07 -27.74 -8.55
CA LEU A 38 4.19 -26.73 -9.18
C LEU A 38 3.33 -27.31 -10.30
N GLN A 39 3.87 -28.24 -11.09
CA GLN A 39 3.15 -28.92 -12.18
C GLN A 39 1.91 -29.69 -11.72
N ASN A 40 1.86 -30.09 -10.45
CA ASN A 40 0.76 -30.84 -9.84
C ASN A 40 -0.38 -29.94 -9.33
N PHE A 41 -0.14 -28.62 -9.23
CA PHE A 41 -1.07 -27.62 -8.69
C PHE A 41 -1.51 -26.59 -9.73
N LYS A 42 -2.29 -27.03 -10.73
CA LYS A 42 -2.72 -26.24 -11.90
C LYS A 42 -3.57 -25.00 -11.56
N SER A 43 -4.12 -24.94 -10.35
CA SER A 43 -4.87 -23.79 -9.84
C SER A 43 -3.98 -22.57 -9.54
N ILE A 44 -2.67 -22.78 -9.37
CA ILE A 44 -1.69 -21.77 -9.03
C ILE A 44 -0.79 -21.52 -10.24
N LYS A 45 -0.72 -20.29 -10.69
CA LYS A 45 0.12 -19.87 -11.83
C LYS A 45 1.40 -19.21 -11.31
N HIS A 46 2.53 -19.70 -11.79
CA HIS A 46 3.81 -19.07 -11.53
C HIS A 46 4.13 -18.04 -12.62
N ILE A 47 4.52 -16.84 -12.18
CA ILE A 47 5.00 -15.77 -13.04
C ILE A 47 6.52 -15.69 -12.89
N LEU A 48 7.21 -16.12 -13.92
CA LEU A 48 8.67 -16.10 -13.96
C LEU A 48 9.14 -14.68 -14.28
N VAL A 49 9.71 -14.04 -13.29
CA VAL A 49 10.34 -12.70 -13.39
C VAL A 49 11.79 -12.82 -13.90
N ARG A 50 12.50 -11.71 -13.99
CA ARG A 50 13.92 -11.67 -14.39
C ARG A 50 14.86 -11.32 -13.24
N HIS A 51 14.29 -10.90 -12.11
CA HIS A 51 15.01 -10.58 -10.89
C HIS A 51 14.06 -10.69 -9.69
N GLU A 52 14.53 -11.14 -8.53
CA GLU A 52 13.70 -11.36 -7.35
C GLU A 52 13.12 -10.05 -6.78
N GLN A 53 13.80 -8.92 -6.92
CA GLN A 53 13.24 -7.61 -6.63
C GLN A 53 12.00 -7.35 -7.49
N GLY A 54 12.06 -7.68 -8.79
CA GLY A 54 10.91 -7.60 -9.69
C GLY A 54 9.75 -8.50 -9.25
N ALA A 55 10.04 -9.70 -8.71
CA ALA A 55 9.00 -10.56 -8.12
C ALA A 55 8.28 -9.89 -6.95
N GLY A 56 9.04 -9.28 -6.05
CA GLY A 56 8.49 -8.58 -4.89
C GLY A 56 7.59 -7.42 -5.30
N HIS A 57 8.07 -6.51 -6.14
CA HIS A 57 7.29 -5.37 -6.60
C HIS A 57 6.07 -5.78 -7.46
N ALA A 58 6.18 -6.84 -8.26
CA ALA A 58 5.00 -7.39 -8.96
C ALA A 58 3.96 -7.93 -7.95
N ALA A 59 4.41 -8.63 -6.92
CA ALA A 59 3.52 -9.08 -5.85
C ALA A 59 2.87 -7.92 -5.08
N GLU A 60 3.58 -6.80 -4.89
CA GLU A 60 3.02 -5.57 -4.31
C GLU A 60 1.92 -4.96 -5.21
N GLY A 61 2.19 -4.79 -6.49
CA GLY A 61 1.21 -4.31 -7.47
C GLY A 61 -0.04 -5.20 -7.51
N TYR A 62 0.16 -6.52 -7.49
CA TYR A 62 -0.92 -7.50 -7.39
C TYR A 62 -1.74 -7.31 -6.12
N ALA A 63 -1.09 -7.20 -4.96
CA ALA A 63 -1.77 -7.07 -3.68
C ALA A 63 -2.57 -5.77 -3.59
N ARG A 64 -1.99 -4.64 -3.98
CA ARG A 64 -2.64 -3.31 -3.93
C ARG A 64 -3.84 -3.21 -4.85
N SER A 65 -3.79 -3.84 -6.02
CA SER A 65 -4.87 -3.76 -7.00
C SER A 65 -5.97 -4.79 -6.81
N SER A 66 -5.65 -5.99 -6.29
CA SER A 66 -6.60 -7.08 -6.06
C SER A 66 -7.22 -7.12 -4.66
N GLY A 67 -6.54 -6.54 -3.67
CA GLY A 67 -6.90 -6.69 -2.25
C GLY A 67 -6.56 -8.07 -1.65
N LYS A 68 -5.84 -8.93 -2.39
CA LYS A 68 -5.33 -10.23 -1.93
C LYS A 68 -3.85 -10.09 -1.55
N PRO A 69 -3.29 -10.89 -0.62
CA PRO A 69 -1.86 -10.86 -0.36
C PRO A 69 -1.06 -11.30 -1.60
N GLY A 70 0.04 -10.63 -1.88
CA GLY A 70 1.00 -11.05 -2.88
C GLY A 70 1.84 -12.22 -2.37
N VAL A 71 2.24 -13.14 -3.26
CA VAL A 71 3.07 -14.29 -2.90
C VAL A 71 4.34 -14.31 -3.75
N VAL A 72 5.48 -14.41 -3.08
CA VAL A 72 6.80 -14.44 -3.70
C VAL A 72 7.49 -15.75 -3.37
N LEU A 73 8.16 -16.36 -4.34
CA LEU A 73 8.96 -17.58 -4.18
C LEU A 73 10.37 -17.36 -4.72
N VAL A 74 11.37 -17.43 -3.85
CA VAL A 74 12.77 -17.19 -4.18
C VAL A 74 13.68 -18.28 -3.60
N THR A 75 14.88 -18.45 -4.20
CA THR A 75 15.88 -19.36 -3.67
C THR A 75 16.65 -18.75 -2.49
N SER A 76 17.56 -19.52 -1.90
CA SER A 76 18.49 -19.09 -0.82
C SER A 76 19.53 -18.10 -1.35
N GLY A 77 20.32 -17.57 -0.43
CA GLY A 77 21.45 -16.69 -0.73
C GLY A 77 21.03 -15.47 -1.53
N PRO A 78 21.55 -15.32 -2.78
CA PRO A 78 21.24 -14.14 -3.61
C PRO A 78 19.75 -13.97 -3.91
N GLY A 79 18.98 -15.07 -4.04
CA GLY A 79 17.54 -14.97 -4.23
C GLY A 79 16.82 -14.32 -3.05
N ALA A 80 17.17 -14.72 -1.83
CA ALA A 80 16.62 -14.14 -0.63
C ALA A 80 17.10 -12.69 -0.40
N THR A 81 18.38 -12.39 -0.67
CA THR A 81 18.90 -11.01 -0.50
C THR A 81 18.36 -10.04 -1.54
N ASN A 82 18.15 -10.47 -2.77
CA ASN A 82 17.59 -9.64 -3.85
C ASN A 82 16.14 -9.18 -3.59
N VAL A 83 15.36 -9.90 -2.79
CA VAL A 83 13.97 -9.53 -2.49
C VAL A 83 13.84 -8.55 -1.33
N VAL A 84 14.93 -8.26 -0.59
CA VAL A 84 14.91 -7.44 0.63
C VAL A 84 14.38 -6.02 0.39
N THR A 85 14.76 -5.39 -0.72
CA THR A 85 14.25 -4.06 -1.09
C THR A 85 12.73 -4.07 -1.20
N ALA A 86 12.16 -5.04 -1.92
CA ALA A 86 10.70 -5.13 -2.09
C ALA A 86 9.99 -5.47 -0.76
N LEU A 87 10.58 -6.32 0.08
CA LEU A 87 10.04 -6.55 1.43
C LEU A 87 10.03 -5.27 2.27
N THR A 88 11.12 -4.48 2.20
CA THR A 88 11.21 -3.21 2.93
C THR A 88 10.17 -2.21 2.42
N ASP A 89 9.98 -2.14 1.10
CA ASP A 89 8.97 -1.28 0.48
C ASP A 89 7.56 -1.65 0.93
N ALA A 90 7.21 -2.93 0.83
CA ALA A 90 5.93 -3.45 1.31
C ALA A 90 5.72 -3.19 2.82
N TYR A 91 6.77 -3.26 3.64
CA TYR A 91 6.70 -2.96 5.06
C TYR A 91 6.41 -1.48 5.32
N MET A 92 7.10 -0.60 4.62
CA MET A 92 6.93 0.85 4.74
C MET A 92 5.54 1.30 4.26
N ASP A 93 5.03 0.71 3.17
CA ASP A 93 3.75 1.07 2.56
C ASP A 93 2.56 0.21 3.04
N SER A 94 2.79 -0.70 3.98
CA SER A 94 1.74 -1.53 4.59
C SER A 94 1.03 -2.43 3.58
N ILE A 95 1.81 -3.15 2.76
CA ILE A 95 1.32 -4.04 1.71
C ILE A 95 1.46 -5.50 2.16
N PRO A 96 0.38 -6.31 2.13
CA PRO A 96 0.45 -7.70 2.57
C PRO A 96 1.20 -8.55 1.54
N LEU A 97 2.39 -9.06 1.91
CA LEU A 97 3.18 -10.01 1.13
C LEU A 97 3.53 -11.24 1.95
N VAL A 98 3.54 -12.41 1.30
CA VAL A 98 4.09 -13.65 1.85
C VAL A 98 5.24 -14.09 0.96
N CYS A 99 6.46 -13.93 1.45
CA CYS A 99 7.66 -14.39 0.78
C CYS A 99 8.03 -15.78 1.29
N ILE A 100 8.19 -16.73 0.38
CA ILE A 100 8.73 -18.06 0.67
C ILE A 100 10.12 -18.11 0.08
N SER A 101 11.11 -18.31 0.93
CA SER A 101 12.51 -18.52 0.53
C SER A 101 12.94 -19.96 0.76
N GLY A 102 13.78 -20.47 -0.11
CA GLY A 102 14.53 -21.68 0.16
C GLY A 102 15.72 -21.39 1.05
N GLN A 103 16.19 -22.42 1.78
CA GLN A 103 17.40 -22.37 2.58
C GLN A 103 18.24 -23.62 2.32
N VAL A 104 19.52 -23.54 2.63
CA VAL A 104 20.38 -24.74 2.64
C VAL A 104 19.83 -25.78 3.61
N PRO A 105 20.15 -27.08 3.45
CA PRO A 105 19.70 -28.12 4.38
C PRO A 105 20.00 -27.77 5.83
N THR A 106 19.15 -28.17 6.75
CA THR A 106 19.21 -27.78 8.18
C THR A 106 20.59 -28.05 8.82
N HIS A 107 21.26 -29.14 8.45
CA HIS A 107 22.57 -29.51 8.99
C HIS A 107 23.74 -28.68 8.42
N LEU A 108 23.50 -27.89 7.35
CA LEU A 108 24.49 -26.98 6.75
C LEU A 108 24.33 -25.54 7.22
N ILE A 109 23.25 -25.19 7.93
CA ILE A 109 23.04 -23.82 8.42
C ILE A 109 24.13 -23.47 9.47
N GLY A 110 24.84 -22.36 9.23
CA GLY A 110 25.94 -21.90 10.07
C GLY A 110 27.31 -22.51 9.72
N THR A 111 27.44 -23.09 8.54
CA THR A 111 28.70 -23.72 8.07
C THR A 111 29.33 -23.01 6.88
N ASP A 112 28.84 -21.82 6.51
CA ASP A 112 29.23 -21.08 5.30
C ASP A 112 29.00 -21.89 4.00
N ALA A 113 27.91 -22.65 3.97
CA ALA A 113 27.52 -23.47 2.83
C ALA A 113 27.24 -22.62 1.59
N PHE A 114 27.41 -23.22 0.40
CA PHE A 114 27.14 -22.53 -0.85
C PHE A 114 25.70 -21.96 -0.92
N GLN A 115 25.60 -20.67 -1.18
CA GLN A 115 24.32 -19.91 -1.18
C GLN A 115 23.60 -19.92 0.19
N GLU A 116 24.28 -20.11 1.30
CA GLU A 116 23.75 -19.85 2.61
C GLU A 116 23.61 -18.34 2.86
N CYS A 117 22.58 -17.96 3.59
CA CYS A 117 22.39 -16.60 4.08
C CYS A 117 21.51 -16.63 5.33
N ASP A 118 21.81 -15.81 6.33
CA ASP A 118 20.91 -15.59 7.47
C ASP A 118 19.71 -14.73 7.02
N THR A 119 18.83 -15.34 6.23
CA THR A 119 17.64 -14.69 5.67
C THR A 119 16.73 -14.13 6.77
N THR A 120 16.59 -14.86 7.89
CA THR A 120 15.76 -14.40 9.00
C THR A 120 16.37 -13.22 9.74
N GLY A 121 17.70 -13.18 9.90
CA GLY A 121 18.42 -12.03 10.47
C GLY A 121 18.27 -10.78 9.59
N ILE A 122 18.52 -10.91 8.29
CA ILE A 122 18.45 -9.79 7.33
C ILE A 122 17.02 -9.24 7.22
N THR A 123 16.00 -10.09 7.18
CA THR A 123 14.60 -9.67 6.95
C THR A 123 13.85 -9.28 8.23
N ARG A 124 14.43 -9.48 9.40
CA ARG A 124 13.81 -9.14 10.69
C ARG A 124 13.36 -7.69 10.79
N PRO A 125 14.14 -6.67 10.42
CA PRO A 125 13.73 -5.26 10.52
C PRO A 125 12.75 -4.82 9.42
N CYS A 126 12.65 -5.55 8.33
CA CYS A 126 11.83 -5.17 7.17
C CYS A 126 10.62 -6.08 6.93
N THR A 127 10.26 -6.92 7.90
CA THR A 127 9.04 -7.75 7.86
C THR A 127 8.25 -7.64 9.15
N LYS A 128 6.97 -7.96 9.10
CA LYS A 128 6.14 -8.06 10.32
C LYS A 128 6.55 -9.25 11.17
N HIS A 129 6.96 -10.32 10.52
CA HIS A 129 7.52 -11.51 11.14
C HIS A 129 8.20 -12.38 10.07
N ASN A 130 9.16 -13.19 10.51
CA ASN A 130 9.80 -14.21 9.69
C ASN A 130 9.97 -15.50 10.46
N TRP A 131 10.06 -16.61 9.75
CA TRP A 131 10.24 -17.95 10.30
C TRP A 131 11.31 -18.72 9.54
N LEU A 132 12.19 -19.41 10.26
CA LEU A 132 12.99 -20.51 9.73
C LEU A 132 12.29 -21.82 10.13
N VAL A 133 11.86 -22.61 9.16
CA VAL A 133 11.18 -23.89 9.39
C VAL A 133 12.21 -24.96 9.78
N LYS A 134 12.12 -25.50 10.99
CA LYS A 134 13.04 -26.52 11.51
C LYS A 134 12.44 -27.92 11.57
N ASP A 135 11.13 -28.03 11.56
CA ASP A 135 10.38 -29.28 11.59
C ASP A 135 9.26 -29.24 10.55
N ILE A 136 9.16 -30.28 9.72
CA ILE A 136 8.11 -30.41 8.71
C ILE A 136 6.70 -30.39 9.32
N ASN A 137 6.55 -30.88 10.55
CA ASN A 137 5.27 -30.91 11.23
C ASN A 137 4.72 -29.51 11.57
N ASP A 138 5.58 -28.51 11.63
CA ASP A 138 5.21 -27.11 11.86
C ASP A 138 4.93 -26.35 10.55
N LEU A 139 5.40 -26.86 9.40
CA LEU A 139 5.38 -26.16 8.12
C LEU A 139 3.99 -25.63 7.75
N ALA A 140 2.95 -26.46 7.82
CA ALA A 140 1.59 -26.07 7.47
C ALA A 140 1.07 -24.95 8.39
N ASN A 141 1.30 -25.07 9.70
CA ASN A 141 0.90 -24.07 10.68
C ASN A 141 1.61 -22.74 10.46
N ILE A 142 2.92 -22.79 10.16
CA ILE A 142 3.75 -21.59 9.90
C ILE A 142 3.23 -20.87 8.66
N ILE A 143 2.98 -21.56 7.54
CA ILE A 143 2.48 -20.93 6.31
C ILE A 143 1.11 -20.29 6.54
N HIS A 144 0.17 -21.01 7.16
CA HIS A 144 -1.14 -20.43 7.48
C HIS A 144 -1.02 -19.19 8.39
N LYS A 145 -0.11 -19.26 9.38
CA LYS A 145 0.17 -18.13 10.27
C LYS A 145 0.80 -16.95 9.54
N ALA A 146 1.65 -17.22 8.56
CA ALA A 146 2.25 -16.19 7.70
C ALA A 146 1.17 -15.37 6.97
N PHE A 147 0.21 -16.03 6.32
CA PHE A 147 -0.91 -15.33 5.68
C PHE A 147 -1.77 -14.54 6.68
N GLU A 148 -2.03 -15.10 7.86
CA GLU A 148 -2.76 -14.40 8.93
C GLU A 148 -2.02 -13.14 9.36
N VAL A 149 -0.71 -13.23 9.65
CA VAL A 149 0.10 -12.10 10.11
C VAL A 149 0.23 -11.03 9.03
N ALA A 150 0.44 -11.43 7.77
CA ALA A 150 0.56 -10.47 6.66
C ALA A 150 -0.69 -9.58 6.51
N THR A 151 -1.88 -10.15 6.76
CA THR A 151 -3.17 -9.49 6.47
C THR A 151 -3.90 -8.95 7.70
N THR A 152 -3.40 -9.19 8.91
CA THR A 152 -4.08 -8.79 10.16
C THR A 152 -3.50 -7.50 10.73
N GLY A 153 -4.36 -6.62 11.29
CA GLY A 153 -3.96 -5.31 11.79
C GLY A 153 -3.45 -4.42 10.66
N ARG A 154 -2.34 -3.70 10.89
CA ARG A 154 -1.62 -3.03 9.79
C ARG A 154 -1.04 -4.09 8.87
N PRO A 155 -1.43 -4.17 7.59
CA PRO A 155 -0.87 -5.16 6.66
C PRO A 155 0.64 -4.98 6.47
N GLY A 156 1.31 -6.02 6.01
CA GLY A 156 2.73 -5.94 5.70
C GLY A 156 3.35 -7.30 5.33
N PRO A 157 4.61 -7.31 4.92
CA PRO A 157 5.29 -8.51 4.47
C PRO A 157 5.66 -9.44 5.62
N VAL A 158 5.71 -10.72 5.29
CA VAL A 158 6.26 -11.78 6.12
C VAL A 158 7.14 -12.70 5.28
N LEU A 159 8.05 -13.43 5.93
CA LEU A 159 8.92 -14.38 5.23
C LEU A 159 8.89 -15.75 5.92
N VAL A 160 8.85 -16.80 5.11
CA VAL A 160 8.99 -18.19 5.54
C VAL A 160 10.17 -18.82 4.83
N ASP A 161 11.24 -19.08 5.58
CA ASP A 161 12.49 -19.67 5.10
C ASP A 161 12.45 -21.19 5.29
N ILE A 162 12.53 -21.95 4.18
CA ILE A 162 12.26 -23.40 4.18
C ILE A 162 13.52 -24.15 3.73
N PRO A 163 14.24 -24.82 4.67
CA PRO A 163 15.39 -25.63 4.34
C PRO A 163 15.07 -26.75 3.33
N LYS A 164 16.03 -27.06 2.44
CA LYS A 164 15.82 -27.99 1.34
C LYS A 164 15.49 -29.42 1.80
N ASP A 165 16.06 -29.87 2.89
CA ASP A 165 15.74 -31.18 3.48
C ASP A 165 14.30 -31.25 4.01
N ILE A 166 13.78 -30.16 4.59
CA ILE A 166 12.37 -30.05 5.00
C ILE A 166 11.42 -30.18 3.80
N GLN A 167 11.80 -29.65 2.64
CA GLN A 167 10.99 -29.75 1.42
C GLN A 167 10.83 -31.20 0.93
N PHE A 168 11.82 -32.07 1.17
CA PHE A 168 11.78 -33.51 0.82
C PHE A 168 11.12 -34.39 1.91
N GLN A 169 11.21 -34.01 3.17
CA GLN A 169 10.60 -34.79 4.26
C GLN A 169 9.11 -34.97 4.04
N LYS A 170 8.53 -36.03 4.61
CA LYS A 170 7.11 -36.35 4.45
C LYS A 170 6.39 -36.41 5.77
N THR A 171 5.19 -35.84 5.83
CA THR A 171 4.29 -35.91 6.99
C THR A 171 2.82 -35.91 6.56
N ILE A 172 1.92 -36.14 7.51
CA ILE A 172 0.48 -36.01 7.26
C ILE A 172 0.10 -34.54 7.21
N TYR A 173 -0.42 -34.10 6.06
CA TYR A 173 -1.00 -32.78 5.98
C TYR A 173 -2.28 -32.67 6.80
N LYS A 174 -2.29 -31.77 7.77
CA LYS A 174 -3.49 -31.39 8.52
C LYS A 174 -3.73 -29.91 8.27
N LYS A 175 -4.86 -29.60 7.64
CA LYS A 175 -5.27 -28.21 7.51
C LYS A 175 -5.46 -27.63 8.92
N PRO A 176 -4.73 -26.55 9.28
CA PRO A 176 -4.94 -25.92 10.57
C PRO A 176 -6.40 -25.52 10.73
N LEU A 177 -7.01 -25.95 11.84
CA LEU A 177 -8.36 -25.51 12.16
C LEU A 177 -8.31 -23.97 12.20
N LYS A 178 -9.11 -23.32 11.38
CA LYS A 178 -9.34 -21.87 11.55
C LYS A 178 -9.77 -21.73 13.00
N LYS A 179 -8.92 -21.11 13.84
CA LYS A 179 -9.40 -20.65 15.14
C LYS A 179 -10.69 -19.92 14.84
N PRO A 180 -11.84 -20.25 15.51
CA PRO A 180 -13.06 -19.51 15.29
C PRO A 180 -12.66 -18.05 15.33
N LYS A 181 -12.98 -17.29 14.28
CA LYS A 181 -12.77 -15.84 14.29
C LYS A 181 -13.25 -15.42 15.64
N THR A 182 -12.32 -15.13 16.57
CA THR A 182 -12.68 -14.72 17.94
C THR A 182 -13.67 -13.62 17.74
N ASN A 183 -14.96 -13.91 18.01
CA ASN A 183 -16.14 -13.15 17.61
C ASN A 183 -15.78 -11.70 17.42
N GLY A 184 -15.50 -11.27 16.19
CA GLY A 184 -15.29 -9.88 15.85
C GLY A 184 -14.52 -9.04 16.89
N LYS A 185 -13.49 -9.57 17.58
CA LYS A 185 -12.46 -8.69 18.13
C LYS A 185 -11.74 -8.13 16.92
N SER A 186 -12.50 -7.28 16.20
CA SER A 186 -11.96 -6.28 15.33
C SER A 186 -10.84 -5.63 16.14
N HIS A 187 -9.74 -5.27 15.50
CA HIS A 187 -8.68 -4.45 16.14
C HIS A 187 -9.22 -3.08 16.56
N ASN A 188 -10.46 -3.03 17.02
CA ASN A 188 -11.15 -1.85 17.52
C ASN A 188 -10.95 -1.81 19.03
N TYR A 189 -9.95 -1.07 19.45
CA TYR A 189 -9.63 -0.84 20.86
C TYR A 189 -10.30 0.45 21.39
N PHE A 190 -11.13 1.12 20.57
CA PHE A 190 -11.80 2.35 20.96
C PHE A 190 -13.16 2.07 21.62
N LYS A 191 -13.56 2.99 22.50
CA LYS A 191 -14.85 3.00 23.17
C LYS A 191 -15.84 3.89 22.41
N GLN A 192 -17.13 3.74 22.72
CA GLN A 192 -18.19 4.57 22.16
C GLN A 192 -17.99 6.07 22.47
N ASP A 193 -17.45 6.38 23.65
CA ASP A 193 -17.15 7.74 24.09
C ASP A 193 -16.12 8.44 23.19
N ASN A 194 -15.19 7.68 22.55
CA ASN A 194 -14.25 8.27 21.60
C ASN A 194 -14.97 8.81 20.35
N ILE A 195 -16.05 8.14 19.92
CA ILE A 195 -16.87 8.60 18.78
C ILE A 195 -17.67 9.85 19.17
N ASP A 196 -18.17 9.90 20.42
CA ASP A 196 -18.88 11.07 20.93
C ASP A 196 -17.96 12.29 21.02
N GLN A 197 -16.73 12.10 21.51
CA GLN A 197 -15.71 13.15 21.56
C GLN A 197 -15.33 13.63 20.14
N LEU A 198 -15.19 12.73 19.17
CA LEU A 198 -14.94 13.09 17.78
C LEU A 198 -16.06 13.99 17.22
N ILE A 199 -17.33 13.61 17.44
CA ILE A 199 -18.48 14.38 16.97
C ILE A 199 -18.55 15.74 17.68
N ASP A 200 -18.27 15.81 18.97
CA ASP A 200 -18.21 17.04 19.73
C ASP A 200 -17.15 18.00 19.19
N LEU A 201 -15.91 17.51 18.94
CA LEU A 201 -14.83 18.28 18.30
C LEU A 201 -15.26 18.81 16.94
N MET A 202 -15.83 17.94 16.07
CA MET A 202 -16.35 18.36 14.77
C MET A 202 -17.44 19.44 14.87
N SER A 203 -18.30 19.37 15.89
CA SER A 203 -19.38 20.33 16.07
C SER A 203 -18.93 21.71 16.53
N LYS A 204 -17.77 21.78 17.19
CA LYS A 204 -17.20 23.02 17.76
C LYS A 204 -16.23 23.74 16.81
N SER A 205 -15.66 23.00 15.86
CA SER A 205 -14.65 23.53 14.95
C SER A 205 -15.22 24.54 13.96
N SER A 206 -14.41 25.54 13.62
CA SER A 206 -14.68 26.55 12.59
C SER A 206 -13.74 26.44 11.38
N LYS A 207 -12.61 25.76 11.54
CA LYS A 207 -11.58 25.53 10.52
C LYS A 207 -11.16 24.06 10.47
N PRO A 208 -12.10 23.12 10.33
CA PRO A 208 -11.77 21.69 10.29
C PRO A 208 -11.10 21.29 8.99
N ILE A 209 -10.32 20.19 9.04
CA ILE A 209 -9.81 19.52 7.86
C ILE A 209 -9.74 18.01 8.09
N PHE A 210 -10.16 17.21 7.10
CA PHE A 210 -9.84 15.79 7.04
C PHE A 210 -8.48 15.60 6.36
N TYR A 211 -7.68 14.72 6.95
CA TYR A 211 -6.37 14.32 6.45
C TYR A 211 -6.34 12.81 6.30
N THR A 212 -6.22 12.30 5.08
CA THR A 212 -6.36 10.86 4.80
C THR A 212 -5.07 10.25 4.30
N GLY A 213 -4.85 8.99 4.66
CA GLY A 213 -3.71 8.20 4.21
C GLY A 213 -4.09 6.83 3.65
N GLY A 214 -3.09 6.03 3.36
CA GLY A 214 -3.25 4.67 2.81
C GLY A 214 -4.08 3.73 3.67
N GLY A 215 -4.22 4.01 4.97
CA GLY A 215 -5.07 3.22 5.88
C GLY A 215 -6.56 3.21 5.48
N VAL A 216 -7.05 4.26 4.81
CA VAL A 216 -8.41 4.26 4.25
C VAL A 216 -8.53 3.22 3.14
N ILE A 217 -7.55 3.17 2.23
CA ILE A 217 -7.53 2.22 1.10
C ILE A 217 -7.36 0.78 1.63
N ASN A 218 -6.47 0.56 2.58
CA ASN A 218 -6.22 -0.75 3.19
C ASN A 218 -7.42 -1.29 3.98
N SER A 219 -8.30 -0.41 4.48
CA SER A 219 -9.57 -0.80 5.11
C SER A 219 -10.64 -1.24 4.09
N GLY A 220 -10.34 -1.14 2.80
CA GLY A 220 -11.13 -1.60 1.67
C GLY A 220 -12.08 -0.56 1.07
N PRO A 221 -12.66 -0.85 -0.12
CA PRO A 221 -13.46 0.13 -0.88
C PRO A 221 -14.61 0.74 -0.08
N LYS A 222 -15.22 -0.03 0.83
CA LYS A 222 -16.31 0.47 1.69
C LYS A 222 -15.88 1.59 2.63
N ALA A 223 -14.61 1.62 3.05
CA ALA A 223 -14.07 2.70 3.87
C ALA A 223 -14.04 4.02 3.08
N SER A 224 -13.63 3.99 1.81
CA SER A 224 -13.65 5.16 0.92
C SER A 224 -15.07 5.69 0.67
N GLU A 225 -16.06 4.80 0.49
CA GLU A 225 -17.47 5.20 0.38
C GLU A 225 -17.97 5.89 1.66
N LEU A 226 -17.66 5.33 2.84
CA LEU A 226 -18.04 5.91 4.13
C LEU A 226 -17.30 7.24 4.38
N LEU A 227 -16.04 7.35 3.97
CA LEU A 227 -15.30 8.60 4.02
C LEU A 227 -15.99 9.67 3.18
N LYS A 228 -16.35 9.34 1.94
CA LYS A 228 -17.08 10.25 1.05
C LYS A 228 -18.41 10.69 1.67
N GLU A 229 -19.16 9.75 2.26
CA GLU A 229 -20.40 10.08 2.96
C GLU A 229 -20.16 11.03 4.15
N LEU A 230 -19.09 10.82 4.93
CA LEU A 230 -18.76 11.67 6.07
C LEU A 230 -18.36 13.08 5.63
N VAL A 231 -17.51 13.20 4.61
CA VAL A 231 -17.08 14.49 4.05
C VAL A 231 -18.30 15.30 3.58
N TYR A 232 -19.22 14.68 2.84
CA TYR A 232 -20.44 15.34 2.41
C TYR A 232 -21.41 15.66 3.57
N ALA A 233 -21.45 14.80 4.59
CA ALA A 233 -22.31 15.03 5.74
C ALA A 233 -21.85 16.21 6.63
N THR A 234 -20.53 16.48 6.60
CA THR A 234 -19.92 17.54 7.40
C THR A 234 -19.71 18.84 6.64
N GLY A 235 -19.49 18.76 5.33
CA GLY A 235 -19.11 19.89 4.48
C GLY A 235 -17.66 20.34 4.69
N PHE A 236 -16.82 19.53 5.33
CA PHE A 236 -15.43 19.88 5.62
C PHE A 236 -14.52 19.67 4.42
N PRO A 237 -13.45 20.45 4.28
CA PRO A 237 -12.40 20.18 3.30
C PRO A 237 -11.62 18.91 3.65
N ILE A 238 -11.06 18.27 2.64
CA ILE A 238 -10.27 17.06 2.75
C ILE A 238 -8.99 17.15 1.94
N THR A 239 -7.91 16.63 2.48
CA THR A 239 -6.61 16.45 1.82
C THR A 239 -6.09 15.03 2.02
N SER A 240 -5.10 14.64 1.26
CA SER A 240 -4.57 13.27 1.27
C SER A 240 -3.05 13.23 1.24
N THR A 241 -2.48 12.18 1.83
CA THR A 241 -1.08 11.80 1.56
C THR A 241 -0.94 11.23 0.16
N LEU A 242 0.31 11.07 -0.30
CA LEU A 242 0.62 10.34 -1.53
C LEU A 242 -0.06 8.96 -1.58
N GLN A 243 0.05 8.15 -0.51
CA GLN A 243 -0.56 6.82 -0.44
C GLN A 243 -2.08 6.82 -0.22
N GLY A 244 -2.66 7.96 0.10
CA GLY A 244 -4.11 8.12 0.28
C GLY A 244 -4.84 8.60 -0.98
N LEU A 245 -4.14 8.89 -2.08
CA LEU A 245 -4.76 9.32 -3.33
C LEU A 245 -5.76 8.26 -3.84
N GLY A 246 -6.95 8.71 -4.23
CA GLY A 246 -8.08 7.86 -4.60
C GLY A 246 -8.94 7.36 -3.43
N SER A 247 -8.57 7.62 -2.17
CA SER A 247 -9.45 7.35 -1.02
C SER A 247 -10.69 8.25 -1.02
N PHE A 248 -10.55 9.43 -1.60
CA PHE A 248 -11.61 10.39 -1.91
C PHE A 248 -11.44 10.89 -3.35
N PRO A 249 -12.53 11.23 -4.09
CA PRO A 249 -12.40 11.66 -5.48
C PRO A 249 -11.52 12.91 -5.64
N GLY A 250 -10.54 12.82 -6.54
CA GLY A 250 -9.57 13.88 -6.80
C GLY A 250 -10.12 15.07 -7.59
N ASP A 251 -11.30 14.93 -8.22
CA ASP A 251 -12.01 15.99 -8.95
C ASP A 251 -13.12 16.66 -8.12
N ASP A 252 -13.32 16.24 -6.87
CA ASP A 252 -14.35 16.80 -5.99
C ASP A 252 -13.92 18.19 -5.45
N ASN A 253 -14.87 19.11 -5.36
CA ASN A 253 -14.60 20.47 -4.88
C ASN A 253 -14.17 20.55 -3.41
N GLN A 254 -14.47 19.53 -2.58
CA GLN A 254 -14.02 19.48 -1.19
C GLN A 254 -12.59 18.96 -1.05
N PHE A 255 -12.03 18.33 -2.11
CA PHE A 255 -10.65 17.87 -2.13
C PHE A 255 -9.69 19.03 -2.39
N LEU A 256 -8.72 19.21 -1.50
CA LEU A 256 -7.72 20.27 -1.61
C LEU A 256 -6.45 19.84 -2.35
N GLY A 257 -6.42 18.64 -2.89
CA GLY A 257 -5.21 18.04 -3.44
C GLY A 257 -4.38 17.32 -2.37
N MET A 258 -3.20 16.85 -2.76
CA MET A 258 -2.23 16.25 -1.86
C MET A 258 -1.59 17.33 -0.98
N LEU A 259 -1.21 16.97 0.27
CA LEU A 259 -0.46 17.86 1.15
C LEU A 259 1.00 17.40 1.28
N GLY A 260 1.82 18.21 1.93
CA GLY A 260 3.22 17.96 2.22
C GLY A 260 4.17 18.67 1.26
N MET A 261 5.42 18.17 1.19
CA MET A 261 6.51 18.81 0.43
C MET A 261 6.14 19.10 -1.04
N HIS A 262 5.38 18.19 -1.66
CA HIS A 262 4.92 18.29 -3.05
C HIS A 262 3.42 18.54 -3.15
N GLY A 263 2.81 19.01 -2.05
CA GLY A 263 1.38 19.27 -1.98
C GLY A 263 0.97 20.61 -2.60
N THR A 264 -0.35 20.80 -2.71
CA THR A 264 -0.92 22.07 -3.17
C THR A 264 -0.76 23.15 -2.12
N TYR A 265 -0.73 24.39 -2.56
CA TYR A 265 -0.64 25.56 -1.67
C TYR A 265 -1.82 25.62 -0.69
N GLU A 266 -3.04 25.42 -1.18
CA GLU A 266 -4.23 25.40 -0.36
C GLU A 266 -4.29 24.26 0.65
N ALA A 267 -3.81 23.05 0.31
CA ALA A 267 -3.78 21.92 1.23
C ALA A 267 -2.81 22.18 2.39
N ASN A 268 -1.60 22.67 2.08
CA ASN A 268 -0.57 22.96 3.08
C ASN A 268 -1.00 24.11 4.01
N ASN A 269 -1.54 25.20 3.45
CA ASN A 269 -2.02 26.31 4.26
C ASN A 269 -3.26 25.94 5.10
N ALA A 270 -4.16 25.14 4.55
CA ALA A 270 -5.31 24.66 5.30
C ALA A 270 -4.88 23.75 6.46
N MET A 271 -3.89 22.90 6.24
CA MET A 271 -3.33 22.05 7.31
C MET A 271 -2.66 22.88 8.40
N HIS A 272 -1.90 23.92 8.04
CA HIS A 272 -1.22 24.78 9.02
C HIS A 272 -2.18 25.61 9.86
N ASP A 273 -3.28 26.10 9.26
CA ASP A 273 -4.17 27.13 9.84
C ASP A 273 -5.47 26.56 10.43
N CYS A 274 -5.68 25.23 10.31
CA CYS A 274 -6.88 24.57 10.85
C CYS A 274 -6.94 24.63 12.37
N ASP A 275 -8.15 24.57 12.93
CA ASP A 275 -8.40 24.43 14.37
C ASP A 275 -8.71 22.98 14.78
N LEU A 276 -9.05 22.13 13.80
CA LEU A 276 -9.28 20.71 13.99
C LEU A 276 -8.73 19.93 12.80
N MET A 277 -7.76 19.06 13.05
CA MET A 277 -7.23 18.07 12.11
C MET A 277 -7.79 16.69 12.46
N ILE A 278 -8.42 16.02 11.50
CA ILE A 278 -8.90 14.64 11.66
C ILE A 278 -8.08 13.75 10.73
N ASN A 279 -7.04 13.15 11.28
CA ASN A 279 -6.19 12.19 10.59
C ASN A 279 -6.87 10.82 10.53
N ILE A 280 -7.02 10.27 9.33
CA ILE A 280 -7.66 8.97 9.06
C ILE A 280 -6.69 8.08 8.30
N GLY A 281 -6.00 7.19 9.02
CA GLY A 281 -5.11 6.19 8.44
C GLY A 281 -3.83 6.76 7.80
N ALA A 282 -3.28 7.84 8.35
CA ALA A 282 -1.99 8.40 7.95
C ALA A 282 -1.00 8.41 9.12
N ARG A 283 0.30 8.17 8.84
CA ARG A 283 1.33 7.98 9.88
C ARG A 283 2.00 9.25 10.38
N PHE A 284 1.64 10.42 9.90
CA PHE A 284 2.40 11.66 10.12
C PHE A 284 3.86 11.51 9.66
N ASP A 285 4.03 11.24 8.37
CA ASP A 285 5.30 11.10 7.68
C ASP A 285 6.05 12.44 7.62
N ASP A 286 7.38 12.40 7.61
CA ASP A 286 8.24 13.59 7.58
C ASP A 286 8.05 14.43 6.30
N ARG A 287 7.71 13.80 5.15
CA ARG A 287 7.38 14.50 3.90
C ARG A 287 6.11 15.34 4.01
N ILE A 288 5.26 15.06 5.01
CA ILE A 288 4.02 15.78 5.29
C ILE A 288 4.23 16.78 6.42
N THR A 289 4.87 16.36 7.51
CA THR A 289 4.95 17.18 8.72
C THR A 289 6.00 18.27 8.63
N GLY A 290 7.09 18.03 7.92
CA GLY A 290 8.25 18.90 7.99
C GLY A 290 8.73 19.07 9.43
N LYS A 291 8.94 20.30 9.87
CA LYS A 291 9.33 20.62 11.24
C LYS A 291 8.18 20.38 12.22
N LEU A 292 8.32 19.37 13.06
CA LEU A 292 7.24 18.86 13.91
C LEU A 292 6.64 19.94 14.85
N ASP A 293 7.48 20.80 15.42
CA ASP A 293 7.04 21.85 16.36
C ASP A 293 6.16 22.92 15.68
N GLU A 294 6.27 23.06 14.36
CA GLU A 294 5.52 24.00 13.55
C GLU A 294 4.35 23.36 12.79
N PHE A 295 4.21 22.04 12.87
CA PHE A 295 3.17 21.31 12.16
C PHE A 295 1.80 21.52 12.79
N SER A 296 0.95 22.29 12.08
CA SER A 296 -0.43 22.58 12.51
C SER A 296 -0.55 22.97 14.01
N PRO A 297 0.13 24.05 14.44
CA PRO A 297 0.37 24.32 15.86
C PRO A 297 -0.89 24.70 16.62
N LYS A 298 -1.94 25.16 15.93
CA LYS A 298 -3.20 25.65 16.53
C LYS A 298 -4.31 24.61 16.58
N SER A 299 -4.13 23.45 15.93
CA SER A 299 -5.19 22.48 15.78
C SER A 299 -5.31 21.53 16.96
N LYS A 300 -6.54 21.17 17.31
CA LYS A 300 -6.83 19.90 17.95
C LYS A 300 -6.62 18.77 16.94
N LYS A 301 -5.95 17.70 17.37
CA LYS A 301 -5.56 16.61 16.50
C LYS A 301 -6.26 15.33 16.90
N VAL A 302 -7.03 14.76 15.97
CA VAL A 302 -7.61 13.42 16.09
C VAL A 302 -6.83 12.48 15.24
N HIS A 303 -6.48 11.29 15.73
CA HIS A 303 -5.79 10.24 14.97
C HIS A 303 -6.58 8.94 15.01
N ILE A 304 -7.06 8.52 13.85
CA ILE A 304 -7.75 7.25 13.62
C ILE A 304 -6.78 6.34 12.90
N ASP A 305 -6.30 5.29 13.56
CA ASP A 305 -5.35 4.33 12.99
C ASP A 305 -5.61 2.93 13.55
N ILE A 306 -5.33 1.90 12.75
CA ILE A 306 -5.44 0.50 13.17
C ILE A 306 -4.25 0.05 14.01
N ASP A 307 -3.11 0.73 13.86
CA ASP A 307 -1.84 0.40 14.51
C ASP A 307 -1.64 1.29 15.76
N PRO A 308 -1.76 0.73 16.97
CA PRO A 308 -1.54 1.51 18.18
C PRO A 308 -0.12 2.09 18.30
N SER A 309 0.87 1.49 17.63
CA SER A 309 2.25 1.97 17.65
C SER A 309 2.45 3.26 16.82
N SER A 310 1.53 3.59 15.93
CA SER A 310 1.52 4.84 15.17
C SER A 310 1.01 6.03 16.00
N ILE A 311 0.25 5.77 17.06
CA ILE A 311 -0.34 6.81 17.91
C ILE A 311 0.74 7.51 18.74
N ASN A 312 0.77 8.85 18.68
CA ASN A 312 1.77 9.69 19.38
C ASN A 312 3.23 9.41 19.04
N LYS A 313 3.49 8.70 17.94
CA LYS A 313 4.85 8.36 17.53
C LYS A 313 5.63 9.60 17.07
N ASN A 314 5.09 10.33 16.12
CA ASN A 314 5.72 11.53 15.54
C ASN A 314 5.02 12.81 16.04
N VAL A 315 3.70 12.82 16.07
CA VAL A 315 2.86 13.97 16.44
C VAL A 315 1.97 13.57 17.62
N LYS A 316 1.98 14.37 18.68
CA LYS A 316 1.06 14.19 19.81
C LYS A 316 -0.37 14.56 19.38
N VAL A 317 -1.35 13.75 19.78
CA VAL A 317 -2.75 13.94 19.42
C VAL A 317 -3.64 14.14 20.65
N ASP A 318 -4.72 14.92 20.49
CA ASP A 318 -5.69 15.19 21.57
C ASP A 318 -6.69 14.03 21.72
N LEU A 319 -7.03 13.34 20.62
CA LEU A 319 -7.92 12.19 20.61
C LEU A 319 -7.36 11.07 19.74
N ALA A 320 -7.07 9.93 20.34
CA ALA A 320 -6.67 8.71 19.65
C ALA A 320 -7.86 7.75 19.52
N ILE A 321 -8.09 7.21 18.32
CA ILE A 321 -9.12 6.21 18.04
C ILE A 321 -8.43 5.00 17.35
N VAL A 322 -8.02 4.03 18.16
CA VAL A 322 -7.33 2.84 17.64
C VAL A 322 -8.34 1.84 17.12
N GLY A 323 -8.44 1.72 15.80
CA GLY A 323 -9.39 0.83 15.16
C GLY A 323 -9.38 0.88 13.63
N ASP A 324 -10.08 -0.08 13.04
CA ASP A 324 -10.28 -0.12 11.60
C ASP A 324 -11.10 1.07 11.10
N VAL A 325 -10.62 1.74 10.06
CA VAL A 325 -11.23 2.96 9.50
C VAL A 325 -12.70 2.76 9.15
N LYS A 326 -13.04 1.66 8.45
CA LYS A 326 -14.42 1.35 8.07
C LYS A 326 -15.33 1.29 9.30
N SER A 327 -14.87 0.66 10.37
CA SER A 327 -15.64 0.52 11.61
C SER A 327 -15.86 1.87 12.30
N VAL A 328 -14.81 2.70 12.41
CA VAL A 328 -14.89 4.04 13.01
C VAL A 328 -15.82 4.93 12.21
N LEU A 329 -15.66 5.00 10.88
CA LEU A 329 -16.49 5.83 10.01
C LEU A 329 -17.96 5.40 10.03
N SER A 330 -18.22 4.07 10.03
CA SER A 330 -19.59 3.54 10.12
C SER A 330 -20.30 3.97 11.40
N LEU A 331 -19.62 3.88 12.54
CA LEU A 331 -20.18 4.29 13.84
C LEU A 331 -20.39 5.81 13.91
N THR A 332 -19.42 6.59 13.42
CA THR A 332 -19.54 8.04 13.34
C THR A 332 -20.75 8.48 12.52
N LEU A 333 -20.90 7.91 11.31
CA LEU A 333 -22.04 8.21 10.44
C LEU A 333 -23.37 7.78 11.05
N ASN A 334 -23.44 6.61 11.69
CA ASN A 334 -24.66 6.15 12.33
C ASN A 334 -25.14 7.10 13.46
N LYS A 335 -24.20 7.67 14.21
CA LYS A 335 -24.53 8.69 15.22
C LYS A 335 -24.98 10.01 14.59
N LEU A 336 -24.33 10.42 13.50
CA LEU A 336 -24.70 11.65 12.79
C LEU A 336 -26.04 11.55 12.07
N LYS A 337 -26.50 10.35 11.66
CA LYS A 337 -27.74 10.15 10.87
C LYS A 337 -28.97 10.79 11.49
N LYS A 338 -29.12 10.74 12.81
CA LYS A 338 -30.29 11.30 13.52
C LYS A 338 -30.42 12.83 13.37
N ASN A 339 -29.30 13.54 13.14
CA ASN A 339 -29.23 15.01 13.07
C ASN A 339 -28.41 15.53 11.88
N LYS A 340 -28.22 14.71 10.83
CA LYS A 340 -27.30 15.00 9.70
C LYS A 340 -27.56 16.36 9.04
N SER A 341 -28.80 16.66 8.71
CA SER A 341 -29.18 17.93 8.04
C SER A 341 -28.93 19.15 8.94
N LYS A 342 -29.25 19.04 10.25
CA LYS A 342 -28.99 20.11 11.22
C LYS A 342 -27.49 20.32 11.42
N PHE A 343 -26.73 19.24 11.52
CA PHE A 343 -25.28 19.26 11.67
C PHE A 343 -24.60 19.92 10.45
N LEU A 344 -24.96 19.50 9.23
CA LEU A 344 -24.44 20.09 8.00
C LEU A 344 -24.77 21.58 7.87
N LYS A 345 -26.02 21.97 8.15
CA LYS A 345 -26.43 23.39 8.08
C LYS A 345 -25.66 24.25 9.07
N SER A 346 -25.50 23.78 10.31
CA SER A 346 -24.70 24.46 11.33
C SER A 346 -23.22 24.59 10.92
N ASN A 347 -22.63 23.51 10.40
CA ASN A 347 -21.24 23.52 9.96
C ASN A 347 -21.02 24.45 8.77
N LYS A 348 -21.87 24.42 7.75
CA LYS A 348 -21.75 25.34 6.61
C LYS A 348 -21.70 26.81 7.03
N GLN A 349 -22.50 27.18 8.00
CA GLN A 349 -22.49 28.55 8.55
C GLN A 349 -21.18 28.86 9.28
N LYS A 350 -20.70 27.93 10.14
CA LYS A 350 -19.46 28.10 10.91
C LYS A 350 -18.20 28.11 10.03
N THR A 351 -18.18 27.29 8.98
CA THR A 351 -17.02 27.11 8.10
C THR A 351 -17.04 28.01 6.88
N SER A 352 -18.03 28.93 6.73
CA SER A 352 -18.12 29.79 5.54
C SER A 352 -16.87 30.63 5.33
N LYS A 353 -16.39 31.32 6.37
CA LYS A 353 -15.15 32.11 6.30
C LYS A 353 -13.91 31.25 6.06
N TRP A 354 -13.94 29.99 6.52
CA TRP A 354 -12.88 29.03 6.27
C TRP A 354 -12.82 28.67 4.79
N TRP A 355 -13.95 28.35 4.18
CA TRP A 355 -14.05 28.08 2.75
C TRP A 355 -13.69 29.32 1.91
N GLU A 356 -14.08 30.52 2.29
CA GLU A 356 -13.66 31.75 1.61
C GLU A 356 -12.13 31.90 1.60
N LYS A 357 -11.48 31.59 2.72
CA LYS A 357 -10.02 31.62 2.86
C LYS A 357 -9.36 30.54 1.98
N ILE A 358 -9.89 29.32 1.98
CA ILE A 358 -9.42 28.24 1.12
C ILE A 358 -9.56 28.61 -0.36
N GLN A 359 -10.67 29.22 -0.77
CA GLN A 359 -10.85 29.65 -2.16
C GLN A 359 -9.85 30.75 -2.59
N LYS A 360 -9.48 31.65 -1.68
CA LYS A 360 -8.38 32.61 -1.94
C LYS A 360 -7.05 31.90 -2.17
N TRP A 361 -6.74 30.85 -1.42
CA TRP A 361 -5.52 30.07 -1.66
C TRP A 361 -5.58 29.31 -2.99
N ARG A 362 -6.72 28.72 -3.32
CA ARG A 362 -6.93 28.06 -4.62
C ARG A 362 -6.77 28.99 -5.81
N SER A 363 -7.19 30.27 -5.68
CA SER A 363 -7.08 31.23 -6.75
C SER A 363 -5.63 31.57 -7.14
N ILE A 364 -4.65 31.21 -6.29
CA ILE A 364 -3.22 31.32 -6.60
C ILE A 364 -2.80 30.33 -7.69
N LYS A 365 -3.51 29.19 -7.80
CA LYS A 365 -3.25 28.15 -8.80
C LYS A 365 -1.80 27.69 -8.80
N SER A 366 -1.34 27.24 -7.62
CA SER A 366 0.07 26.93 -7.37
C SER A 366 0.68 25.83 -8.27
N LEU A 367 -0.14 25.04 -8.93
CA LEU A 367 0.28 24.00 -9.85
C LEU A 367 0.19 24.43 -11.33
N ASP A 368 -0.21 25.68 -11.63
CA ASP A 368 -0.24 26.17 -13.00
C ASP A 368 1.18 26.21 -13.59
N TYR A 369 1.28 25.96 -14.87
CA TYR A 369 2.52 25.95 -15.62
C TYR A 369 2.35 26.67 -16.97
N ILE A 370 3.45 27.16 -17.51
CA ILE A 370 3.44 27.82 -18.83
C ILE A 370 3.57 26.73 -19.90
N VAL A 371 2.57 26.64 -20.77
CA VAL A 371 2.63 25.77 -21.96
C VAL A 371 3.70 26.31 -22.91
N SER A 372 4.53 25.43 -23.45
CA SER A 372 5.57 25.74 -24.42
C SER A 372 5.22 25.11 -25.77
N GLU A 373 5.50 25.78 -26.85
CA GLU A 373 5.40 25.21 -28.21
C GLU A 373 6.65 24.42 -28.59
N GLU A 374 7.77 24.64 -27.90
CA GLU A 374 9.06 24.02 -28.20
C GLU A 374 9.25 22.68 -27.42
N THR A 375 8.70 22.61 -26.22
CA THR A 375 8.89 21.44 -25.32
C THR A 375 7.59 21.01 -24.68
N ILE A 376 7.39 19.70 -24.59
CA ILE A 376 6.25 19.12 -23.86
C ILE A 376 6.54 19.19 -22.36
N LYS A 377 5.77 20.01 -21.64
CA LYS A 377 5.86 20.05 -20.18
C LYS A 377 5.32 18.75 -19.57
N PRO A 378 6.00 18.16 -18.56
CA PRO A 378 5.54 16.94 -17.91
C PRO A 378 4.12 17.04 -17.35
N GLN A 379 3.76 18.18 -16.79
CA GLN A 379 2.42 18.48 -16.28
C GLN A 379 1.37 18.31 -17.39
N PHE A 380 1.61 18.93 -18.55
CA PHE A 380 0.75 18.82 -19.73
C PHE A 380 0.59 17.35 -20.19
N ALA A 381 1.71 16.62 -20.24
CA ALA A 381 1.71 15.21 -20.64
C ALA A 381 0.84 14.36 -19.70
N ILE A 382 0.94 14.58 -18.39
CA ILE A 382 0.14 13.88 -17.37
C ILE A 382 -1.35 14.26 -17.46
N GLU A 383 -1.67 15.54 -17.65
CA GLU A 383 -3.06 15.98 -17.82
C GLU A 383 -3.69 15.38 -19.07
N ARG A 384 -2.95 15.32 -20.19
CA ARG A 384 -3.42 14.68 -21.41
C ARG A 384 -3.60 13.18 -21.23
N LEU A 385 -2.69 12.52 -20.48
CA LEU A 385 -2.84 11.11 -20.12
C LEU A 385 -4.14 10.90 -19.30
N TYR A 386 -4.40 11.74 -18.31
CA TYR A 386 -5.63 11.69 -17.53
C TYR A 386 -6.87 11.83 -18.42
N GLU A 387 -6.93 12.86 -19.28
CA GLU A 387 -8.06 13.09 -20.19
C GLU A 387 -8.34 11.89 -21.12
N LEU A 388 -7.29 11.21 -21.58
CA LEU A 388 -7.41 10.04 -22.46
C LEU A 388 -7.80 8.75 -21.71
N THR A 389 -7.66 8.73 -20.38
CA THR A 389 -7.82 7.51 -19.57
C THR A 389 -8.90 7.59 -18.49
N LYS A 390 -9.41 8.76 -18.15
CA LYS A 390 -10.38 8.98 -17.05
C LYS A 390 -11.64 8.10 -17.13
N ASP A 391 -12.10 7.77 -18.34
CA ASP A 391 -13.29 6.96 -18.56
C ASP A 391 -12.98 5.45 -18.71
N LYS A 392 -11.70 5.03 -18.62
CA LYS A 392 -11.27 3.67 -18.91
C LYS A 392 -11.06 2.78 -17.69
N ASP A 393 -11.40 3.23 -16.49
CA ASP A 393 -11.12 2.50 -15.23
C ASP A 393 -9.66 1.99 -15.19
N SER A 394 -8.74 2.90 -15.45
CA SER A 394 -7.30 2.64 -15.57
C SER A 394 -6.63 2.47 -14.21
N TYR A 395 -5.54 1.72 -14.21
CA TYR A 395 -4.60 1.57 -13.09
C TYR A 395 -3.29 2.27 -13.43
N ILE A 396 -2.81 3.07 -12.50
CA ILE A 396 -1.58 3.83 -12.66
C ILE A 396 -0.55 3.31 -11.66
N THR A 397 0.59 2.87 -12.18
CA THR A 397 1.81 2.67 -11.40
C THR A 397 2.78 3.80 -11.67
N THR A 398 3.70 4.06 -10.78
CA THR A 398 4.79 5.00 -11.07
C THR A 398 6.12 4.47 -10.61
N GLU A 399 7.13 4.84 -11.36
CA GLU A 399 8.49 4.87 -10.85
C GLU A 399 8.67 6.00 -9.85
N VAL A 400 9.82 6.09 -9.17
CA VAL A 400 10.12 7.13 -8.18
C VAL A 400 10.99 8.21 -8.77
N GLY A 401 10.55 9.47 -8.61
CA GLY A 401 11.23 10.67 -9.11
C GLY A 401 10.27 11.83 -9.35
N GLN A 402 10.68 12.80 -10.15
CA GLN A 402 9.85 13.98 -10.49
C GLN A 402 8.54 13.58 -11.16
N HIS A 403 8.57 12.59 -12.06
CA HIS A 403 7.39 12.03 -12.73
C HIS A 403 6.33 11.49 -11.75
N GLN A 404 6.75 10.91 -10.62
CA GLN A 404 5.86 10.49 -9.53
C GLN A 404 5.11 11.70 -8.93
N MET A 405 5.84 12.79 -8.68
CA MET A 405 5.25 14.00 -8.11
C MET A 405 4.27 14.65 -9.08
N TRP A 406 4.63 14.78 -10.36
CA TRP A 406 3.72 15.29 -11.39
C TRP A 406 2.49 14.40 -11.56
N ALA A 407 2.64 13.07 -11.53
CA ALA A 407 1.51 12.17 -11.58
C ALA A 407 0.57 12.36 -10.37
N ALA A 408 1.12 12.51 -9.16
CA ALA A 408 0.34 12.74 -7.95
C ALA A 408 -0.40 14.09 -7.94
N GLN A 409 0.16 15.12 -8.59
CA GLN A 409 -0.38 16.47 -8.65
C GLN A 409 -1.41 16.65 -9.78
N HIS A 410 -1.13 16.11 -10.96
CA HIS A 410 -1.87 16.42 -12.20
C HIS A 410 -2.79 15.29 -12.68
N TYR A 411 -2.60 14.02 -12.22
CA TYR A 411 -3.53 12.94 -12.50
C TYR A 411 -4.57 12.83 -11.39
N LYS A 412 -5.87 12.86 -11.73
CA LYS A 412 -6.95 12.82 -10.73
C LYS A 412 -7.39 11.40 -10.44
N PHE A 413 -7.18 10.96 -9.21
CA PHE A 413 -7.57 9.63 -8.75
C PHE A 413 -8.94 9.67 -8.08
N ASN A 414 -9.96 9.09 -8.72
CA ASN A 414 -11.35 9.14 -8.27
C ASN A 414 -11.82 7.86 -7.58
N LYS A 415 -10.98 6.81 -7.59
CA LYS A 415 -11.28 5.51 -7.01
C LYS A 415 -10.10 4.96 -6.22
N PRO A 416 -10.35 4.21 -5.11
CA PRO A 416 -9.28 3.51 -4.39
C PRO A 416 -8.64 2.42 -5.27
N ASN A 417 -7.45 1.99 -4.91
CA ASN A 417 -6.70 0.92 -5.58
C ASN A 417 -6.43 1.18 -7.09
N ARG A 418 -6.29 2.45 -7.49
CA ARG A 418 -5.95 2.86 -8.87
C ARG A 418 -4.60 3.56 -8.96
N TRP A 419 -3.97 3.77 -7.82
CA TRP A 419 -2.68 4.41 -7.67
C TRP A 419 -1.71 3.51 -6.92
N MET A 420 -0.61 3.09 -7.55
CA MET A 420 0.44 2.26 -6.97
C MET A 420 1.79 2.93 -7.16
N THR A 421 2.43 3.24 -6.06
CA THR A 421 3.74 3.91 -6.05
C THR A 421 4.50 3.53 -4.79
N SER A 422 5.82 3.54 -4.82
CA SER A 422 6.64 3.44 -3.63
C SER A 422 6.65 4.79 -2.91
N GLY A 423 5.98 4.87 -1.78
CA GLY A 423 5.81 6.14 -1.05
C GLY A 423 6.64 6.22 0.22
N GLY A 424 6.82 5.12 0.93
CA GLY A 424 7.54 5.08 2.18
C GLY A 424 9.05 4.86 2.02
N LEU A 425 9.46 3.96 1.14
CA LEU A 425 10.87 3.69 0.86
C LEU A 425 11.41 4.54 -0.29
N GLY A 426 10.58 4.83 -1.29
CA GLY A 426 10.98 5.62 -2.46
C GLY A 426 11.84 4.82 -3.44
N THR A 427 11.46 3.59 -3.73
CA THR A 427 12.23 2.65 -4.54
C THR A 427 12.14 2.97 -6.02
N MET A 428 13.22 3.44 -6.62
CA MET A 428 13.36 3.48 -8.09
C MET A 428 13.37 2.06 -8.64
N GLY A 429 12.68 1.83 -9.77
CA GLY A 429 12.49 0.49 -10.33
C GLY A 429 11.24 -0.23 -9.81
N TYR A 430 10.37 0.45 -9.05
CA TYR A 430 9.12 -0.12 -8.54
C TYR A 430 8.03 -0.24 -9.63
N GLY A 431 7.89 0.78 -10.49
CA GLY A 431 6.71 1.01 -11.33
C GLY A 431 6.42 -0.10 -12.32
N LEU A 432 7.42 -0.46 -13.13
CA LEU A 432 7.27 -1.48 -14.18
C LEU A 432 6.91 -2.86 -13.62
N PRO A 433 7.64 -3.45 -12.67
CA PRO A 433 7.23 -4.74 -12.10
C PRO A 433 5.90 -4.66 -11.35
N ALA A 434 5.59 -3.56 -10.66
CA ALA A 434 4.27 -3.37 -10.05
C ALA A 434 3.16 -3.38 -11.12
N ALA A 435 3.38 -2.75 -12.28
CA ALA A 435 2.43 -2.78 -13.40
C ALA A 435 2.19 -4.21 -13.91
N ILE A 436 3.21 -5.07 -13.93
CA ILE A 436 3.05 -6.50 -14.24
C ILE A 436 2.08 -7.16 -13.27
N GLY A 437 2.30 -6.97 -11.97
CA GLY A 437 1.42 -7.53 -10.94
C GLY A 437 -0.01 -7.01 -11.04
N VAL A 438 -0.19 -5.71 -11.28
CA VAL A 438 -1.49 -5.09 -11.51
C VAL A 438 -2.20 -5.68 -12.71
N GLN A 439 -1.49 -5.86 -13.85
CA GLN A 439 -2.07 -6.38 -15.07
C GLN A 439 -2.49 -7.86 -14.94
N ILE A 440 -1.71 -8.65 -14.20
CA ILE A 440 -2.04 -10.05 -13.87
C ILE A 440 -3.28 -10.12 -12.98
N ALA A 441 -3.39 -9.23 -12.00
CA ALA A 441 -4.56 -9.16 -11.12
C ALA A 441 -5.83 -8.68 -11.84
N ASN A 442 -5.66 -7.87 -12.91
CA ASN A 442 -6.75 -7.18 -13.59
C ASN A 442 -6.65 -7.37 -15.12
N PRO A 443 -6.84 -8.59 -15.63
CA PRO A 443 -6.76 -8.85 -17.06
C PRO A 443 -7.80 -8.02 -17.83
N GLY A 444 -7.36 -7.48 -18.98
CA GLY A 444 -8.21 -6.65 -19.83
C GLY A 444 -8.43 -5.20 -19.38
N LYS A 445 -7.87 -4.79 -18.23
CA LYS A 445 -7.85 -3.39 -17.80
C LYS A 445 -6.66 -2.65 -18.38
N LEU A 446 -6.80 -1.33 -18.50
CA LEU A 446 -5.68 -0.47 -18.89
C LEU A 446 -4.76 -0.26 -17.70
N VAL A 447 -3.51 -0.65 -17.85
CA VAL A 447 -2.44 -0.39 -16.85
C VAL A 447 -1.38 0.49 -17.51
N VAL A 448 -1.06 1.60 -16.85
CA VAL A 448 -0.06 2.55 -17.30
C VAL A 448 0.98 2.73 -16.21
N ASP A 449 2.24 2.51 -16.56
CA ASP A 449 3.38 2.87 -15.73
C ASP A 449 3.91 4.23 -16.16
N ILE A 450 3.90 5.21 -15.25
CA ILE A 450 4.47 6.53 -15.47
C ILE A 450 5.89 6.53 -14.93
N ALA A 451 6.85 6.61 -15.83
CA ALA A 451 8.25 6.38 -15.54
C ALA A 451 9.12 7.60 -15.87
N GLY A 452 10.23 7.72 -15.15
CA GLY A 452 11.38 8.50 -15.59
C GLY A 452 12.38 7.57 -16.27
N GLU A 453 13.21 8.11 -17.17
CA GLU A 453 14.16 7.35 -17.97
C GLU A 453 15.18 6.59 -17.12
N ALA A 454 15.69 7.20 -16.06
CA ALA A 454 16.67 6.56 -15.19
C ALA A 454 16.05 5.50 -14.25
N SER A 455 14.81 5.74 -13.80
CA SER A 455 14.15 4.84 -12.85
C SER A 455 13.70 3.54 -13.53
N VAL A 456 13.14 3.60 -14.73
CA VAL A 456 12.69 2.43 -15.46
C VAL A 456 13.86 1.49 -15.84
N LEU A 457 15.06 2.04 -16.02
CA LEU A 457 16.26 1.26 -16.33
C LEU A 457 16.64 0.29 -15.22
N MET A 458 16.29 0.58 -13.96
CA MET A 458 16.67 -0.27 -12.81
C MET A 458 16.01 -1.65 -12.84
N THR A 459 14.86 -1.77 -13.50
CA THR A 459 14.10 -3.04 -13.62
C THR A 459 13.64 -3.31 -15.05
N MET A 460 14.30 -2.70 -16.04
CA MET A 460 13.91 -2.80 -17.45
C MET A 460 13.88 -4.23 -17.98
N GLN A 461 14.63 -5.15 -17.38
CA GLN A 461 14.61 -6.57 -17.73
C GLN A 461 13.21 -7.19 -17.59
N GLU A 462 12.35 -6.61 -16.74
CA GLU A 462 10.97 -7.06 -16.57
C GLU A 462 10.07 -6.74 -17.79
N MET A 463 10.53 -5.93 -18.74
CA MET A 463 9.87 -5.80 -20.05
C MET A 463 9.78 -7.16 -20.74
N SER A 464 10.81 -8.02 -20.61
CA SER A 464 10.77 -9.37 -21.16
C SER A 464 9.75 -10.26 -20.45
N THR A 465 9.50 -10.06 -19.16
CA THR A 465 8.41 -10.71 -18.42
C THR A 465 7.06 -10.27 -18.98
N ALA A 466 6.85 -8.97 -19.17
CA ALA A 466 5.62 -8.44 -19.76
C ALA A 466 5.35 -9.02 -21.16
N VAL A 467 6.37 -9.09 -22.00
CA VAL A 467 6.27 -9.69 -23.35
C VAL A 467 5.96 -11.18 -23.29
N GLN A 468 6.67 -11.94 -22.43
CA GLN A 468 6.45 -13.39 -22.26
C GLN A 468 5.00 -13.72 -21.90
N TYR A 469 4.40 -12.94 -21.01
CA TYR A 469 3.01 -13.15 -20.58
C TYR A 469 1.99 -12.34 -21.39
N ARG A 470 2.43 -11.67 -22.48
CA ARG A 470 1.59 -10.85 -23.37
C ARG A 470 0.74 -9.82 -22.59
N LEU A 471 1.36 -9.16 -21.62
CA LEU A 471 0.71 -8.15 -20.79
C LEU A 471 0.69 -6.80 -21.54
N PRO A 472 -0.48 -6.22 -21.83
CA PRO A 472 -0.60 -4.99 -22.64
C PRO A 472 -0.31 -3.71 -21.84
N ILE A 473 0.65 -3.74 -20.94
CA ILE A 473 1.07 -2.60 -20.11
C ILE A 473 1.54 -1.46 -21.02
N LYS A 474 1.22 -0.21 -20.63
CA LYS A 474 1.75 0.98 -21.28
C LYS A 474 2.80 1.60 -20.37
N ILE A 475 4.00 1.77 -20.87
CA ILE A 475 5.09 2.47 -20.17
C ILE A 475 5.14 3.88 -20.74
N PHE A 476 4.86 4.87 -19.91
CA PHE A 476 4.81 6.28 -20.27
C PHE A 476 6.01 6.99 -19.68
N ILE A 477 7.08 7.12 -20.46
CA ILE A 477 8.37 7.66 -20.02
C ILE A 477 8.38 9.17 -20.21
N LEU A 478 8.60 9.89 -19.13
CA LEU A 478 8.88 11.33 -19.11
C LEU A 478 10.39 11.51 -19.03
N ASN A 479 11.02 11.62 -20.20
CA ASN A 479 12.46 11.81 -20.32
C ASN A 479 12.78 13.31 -20.24
N ASN A 480 13.48 13.72 -19.18
CA ASN A 480 13.99 15.08 -19.02
C ASN A 480 15.51 15.14 -18.90
N GLU A 481 16.22 14.02 -19.10
CA GLU A 481 17.67 13.88 -19.02
C GLU A 481 18.27 14.28 -17.66
N TYR A 482 17.45 14.23 -16.59
CA TYR A 482 17.85 14.59 -15.23
C TYR A 482 17.51 13.50 -14.21
N LEU A 483 18.50 13.15 -13.40
CA LEU A 483 18.29 12.23 -12.29
C LEU A 483 17.83 13.00 -11.05
N SER A 484 16.50 13.03 -10.81
CA SER A 484 15.88 13.65 -9.64
C SER A 484 16.34 15.11 -9.41
N LEU A 485 16.43 15.53 -8.16
CA LEU A 485 16.86 16.89 -7.77
C LEU A 485 18.38 17.07 -7.80
N ILE A 486 19.16 16.04 -8.13
CA ILE A 486 20.64 16.12 -8.14
C ILE A 486 21.15 17.10 -9.20
N HIS A 487 20.40 17.26 -10.29
CA HIS A 487 20.76 18.11 -11.42
C HIS A 487 19.97 19.44 -11.48
N ILE A 488 19.28 19.81 -10.40
CA ILE A 488 18.53 21.06 -10.32
C ILE A 488 19.26 22.06 -9.45
#